data_5953263a7f70b6e2fb8361dc617933a9
#
_entry.id   5953263a7f70b6e2fb8361dc617933a9
#
_cell.length_a   1.000
_cell.length_b   1.000
_cell.length_c   1.000
_cell.angle_alpha   90.00
_cell.angle_beta   90.00
_cell.angle_gamma   90.00
#
_symmetry.space_group_name_H-M   'P 1'
#
loop_
_entity.id
_entity.type
_entity.pdbx_description
1 polymer ?
#
loop_
_entity_poly.entity_id
_entity_poly.type
_entity_poly.pdbx_seq_one_letter_code
_entity_poly.pdbx_strand_id
1 'polypeptide(L)'
;MSQTLQQRPAQSNQAPAIVLDKVNKWYGAMHVLRDISLTIGHREKVVVCGPSGSGKSTMIRCINRLESHQEGRIVVDGTELTDDLRALDTIRADVGMVFQSFNLFPHLTILENCTLAPIWVRKMPKAEAEEVAMSFLRRVKIPEQAHKYPGQLSGGQQQRVAIARALCMKPKIMLFDEPTSALDPE
;
A
#
# COMPACT_ATOMS: atom_id res chain seq x y z
N MET A 1 -29.12 3.49 -20.02
CA MET A 1 -28.92 4.81 -19.36
C MET A 1 -27.43 4.98 -19.13
N SER A 2 -26.77 5.75 -19.98
CA SER A 2 -25.31 6.00 -19.91
C SER A 2 -25.05 7.01 -18.80
N GLN A 3 -24.35 6.60 -17.75
CA GLN A 3 -23.83 7.55 -16.76
C GLN A 3 -22.53 8.15 -17.27
N THR A 4 -22.60 9.41 -17.60
CA THR A 4 -21.47 10.25 -17.98
C THR A 4 -20.59 10.48 -16.74
N LEU A 5 -19.41 9.89 -16.72
CA LEU A 5 -18.37 10.22 -15.75
C LEU A 5 -17.91 11.67 -16.03
N GLN A 6 -18.21 12.59 -15.12
CA GLN A 6 -17.66 13.94 -15.16
C GLN A 6 -16.16 13.88 -14.92
N GLN A 7 -15.39 14.09 -15.97
CA GLN A 7 -13.95 14.33 -15.88
C GLN A 7 -13.72 15.68 -15.19
N ARG A 8 -13.10 15.66 -14.01
CA ARG A 8 -12.53 16.86 -13.39
C ARG A 8 -11.29 17.27 -14.20
N PRO A 9 -11.09 18.57 -14.49
CA PRO A 9 -9.92 19.01 -15.22
C PRO A 9 -8.65 18.74 -14.40
N ALA A 10 -7.71 18.02 -15.01
CA ALA A 10 -6.36 17.84 -14.49
C ALA A 10 -5.61 19.17 -14.57
N GLN A 11 -5.27 19.75 -13.44
CA GLN A 11 -4.33 20.85 -13.32
C GLN A 11 -3.18 20.45 -12.42
N SER A 12 -2.17 19.82 -12.98
CA SER A 12 -0.79 19.97 -12.56
C SER A 12 0.12 19.44 -13.67
N ASN A 13 1.16 20.20 -13.98
CA ASN A 13 2.22 19.85 -14.95
C ASN A 13 3.14 18.72 -14.42
N GLN A 14 2.69 17.98 -13.41
CA GLN A 14 3.39 16.86 -12.79
C GLN A 14 2.92 15.56 -13.43
N ALA A 15 3.87 14.65 -13.75
CA ALA A 15 3.56 13.30 -14.21
C ALA A 15 2.63 12.59 -13.18
N PRO A 16 1.71 11.73 -13.63
CA PRO A 16 0.82 11.00 -12.75
C PRO A 16 1.58 10.15 -11.71
N ALA A 17 1.01 9.99 -10.52
CA ALA A 17 1.57 9.13 -9.48
C ALA A 17 1.50 7.65 -9.86
N ILE A 18 0.39 7.22 -10.50
CA ILE A 18 0.21 5.84 -10.98
C ILE A 18 -0.47 5.89 -12.35
N VAL A 19 0.02 5.07 -13.27
CA VAL A 19 -0.63 4.81 -14.57
C VAL A 19 -0.70 3.31 -14.78
N LEU A 20 -1.89 2.80 -15.02
CA LEU A 20 -2.15 1.48 -15.58
C LEU A 20 -2.65 1.68 -17.01
N ASP A 21 -2.07 0.95 -17.95
CA ASP A 21 -2.46 1.01 -19.37
C ASP A 21 -2.67 -0.41 -19.89
N LYS A 22 -3.94 -0.76 -20.16
CA LYS A 22 -4.39 -2.07 -20.66
C LYS A 22 -3.81 -3.25 -19.88
N VAL A 23 -3.79 -3.14 -18.56
CA VAL A 23 -3.22 -4.17 -17.68
C VAL A 23 -4.11 -5.41 -17.69
N ASN A 24 -3.52 -6.55 -17.99
CA ASN A 24 -4.15 -7.85 -17.99
C ASN A 24 -3.41 -8.80 -17.04
N LYS A 25 -4.18 -9.55 -16.26
CA LYS A 25 -3.67 -10.53 -15.30
C LYS A 25 -4.46 -11.81 -15.35
N TRP A 26 -3.74 -12.92 -15.47
CA TRP A 26 -4.30 -14.28 -15.39
C TRP A 26 -3.71 -15.06 -14.22
N TYR A 27 -4.53 -15.94 -13.65
CA TYR A 27 -4.12 -17.04 -12.78
C TYR A 27 -4.49 -18.35 -13.52
N GLY A 28 -3.50 -18.97 -14.15
CA GLY A 28 -3.75 -20.07 -15.09
C GLY A 28 -4.68 -19.63 -16.22
N ALA A 29 -5.83 -20.27 -16.37
CA ALA A 29 -6.84 -19.92 -17.38
C ALA A 29 -7.80 -18.79 -16.94
N MET A 30 -7.77 -18.39 -15.68
CA MET A 30 -8.67 -17.37 -15.16
C MET A 30 -8.15 -15.96 -15.45
N HIS A 31 -8.85 -15.20 -16.30
CA HIS A 31 -8.57 -13.80 -16.63
C HIS A 31 -9.19 -12.88 -15.57
N VAL A 32 -8.40 -12.38 -14.64
CA VAL A 32 -8.85 -11.61 -13.47
C VAL A 32 -8.85 -10.11 -13.73
N LEU A 33 -7.79 -9.55 -14.30
CA LEU A 33 -7.77 -8.14 -14.74
C LEU A 33 -7.85 -8.13 -16.26
N ARG A 34 -8.78 -7.33 -16.80
CA ARG A 34 -9.08 -7.27 -18.23
C ARG A 34 -8.98 -5.84 -18.72
N ASP A 35 -7.93 -5.55 -19.47
CA ASP A 35 -7.66 -4.23 -20.08
C ASP A 35 -7.84 -3.05 -19.11
N ILE A 36 -7.34 -3.20 -17.87
CA ILE A 36 -7.48 -2.18 -16.85
C ILE A 36 -6.62 -0.98 -17.22
N SER A 37 -7.28 0.16 -17.44
CA SER A 37 -6.63 1.45 -17.68
C SER A 37 -7.09 2.47 -16.64
N LEU A 38 -6.14 3.04 -15.89
CA LEU A 38 -6.40 3.97 -14.80
C LEU A 38 -5.22 4.91 -14.65
N THR A 39 -5.50 6.20 -14.47
CA THR A 39 -4.50 7.21 -14.17
C THR A 39 -4.85 7.89 -12.85
N ILE A 40 -3.89 7.95 -11.92
CA ILE A 40 -4.03 8.56 -10.61
C ILE A 40 -3.01 9.68 -10.47
N GLY A 41 -3.47 10.88 -10.17
CA GLY A 41 -2.64 12.06 -9.93
C GLY A 41 -1.99 12.05 -8.54
N HIS A 42 -1.00 12.94 -8.34
CA HIS A 42 -0.44 13.16 -7.01
C HIS A 42 -1.48 13.75 -6.06
N ARG A 43 -1.46 13.31 -4.79
CA ARG A 43 -2.40 13.72 -3.72
C ARG A 43 -3.86 13.36 -4.01
N GLU A 44 -4.13 12.56 -5.03
CA GLU A 44 -5.46 12.05 -5.32
C GLU A 44 -5.80 10.88 -4.38
N LYS A 45 -7.09 10.79 -4.02
CA LYS A 45 -7.65 9.66 -3.25
C LYS A 45 -8.60 8.92 -4.18
N VAL A 46 -8.28 7.68 -4.47
CA VAL A 46 -9.07 6.80 -5.33
C VAL A 46 -9.60 5.63 -4.50
N VAL A 47 -10.88 5.36 -4.60
CA VAL A 47 -11.52 4.20 -3.98
C VAL A 47 -11.96 3.24 -5.09
N VAL A 48 -11.52 1.99 -4.99
CA VAL A 48 -11.88 0.91 -5.91
C VAL A 48 -12.98 0.08 -5.27
N CYS A 49 -14.17 0.13 -5.85
CA CYS A 49 -15.35 -0.58 -5.38
C CYS A 49 -15.73 -1.72 -6.35
N GLY A 50 -16.29 -2.79 -5.82
CA GLY A 50 -16.79 -3.92 -6.60
C GLY A 50 -17.01 -5.16 -5.71
N PRO A 51 -17.68 -6.20 -6.22
CA PRO A 51 -17.97 -7.42 -5.48
C PRO A 51 -16.69 -8.16 -5.07
N SER A 52 -16.82 -9.09 -4.11
CA SER A 52 -15.71 -9.97 -3.75
C SER A 52 -15.26 -10.79 -4.97
N GLY A 53 -13.96 -10.98 -5.13
CA GLY A 53 -13.39 -11.70 -6.28
C GLY A 53 -13.30 -10.90 -7.59
N SER A 54 -13.69 -9.62 -7.62
CA SER A 54 -13.62 -8.81 -8.85
C SER A 54 -12.21 -8.32 -9.23
N GLY A 55 -11.16 -8.76 -8.54
CA GLY A 55 -9.77 -8.42 -8.86
C GLY A 55 -9.22 -7.16 -8.18
N LYS A 56 -9.95 -6.52 -7.25
CA LYS A 56 -9.49 -5.29 -6.55
C LYS A 56 -8.13 -5.46 -5.88
N SER A 57 -8.00 -6.48 -5.04
CA SER A 57 -6.73 -6.79 -4.36
C SER A 57 -5.62 -7.15 -5.34
N THR A 58 -5.94 -7.89 -6.40
CA THR A 58 -4.99 -8.24 -7.46
C THR A 58 -4.45 -6.98 -8.15
N MET A 59 -5.33 -6.03 -8.52
CA MET A 59 -4.92 -4.77 -9.14
C MET A 59 -4.00 -3.97 -8.22
N ILE A 60 -4.36 -3.82 -6.94
CA ILE A 60 -3.54 -3.10 -5.95
C ILE A 60 -2.16 -3.76 -5.81
N ARG A 61 -2.11 -5.11 -5.75
CA ARG A 61 -0.87 -5.86 -5.64
C ARG A 61 -0.02 -5.85 -6.90
N CYS A 62 -0.61 -5.58 -8.07
CA CYS A 62 0.16 -5.34 -9.29
C CYS A 62 0.91 -4.01 -9.25
N ILE A 63 0.38 -2.96 -8.58
CA ILE A 63 1.00 -1.64 -8.51
C ILE A 63 2.36 -1.64 -7.78
N ASN A 64 2.54 -2.51 -6.77
CA ASN A 64 3.82 -2.66 -6.06
C ASN A 64 4.59 -3.93 -6.43
N ARG A 65 4.16 -4.61 -7.52
CA ARG A 65 4.75 -5.85 -8.02
C ARG A 65 4.79 -6.99 -6.98
N LEU A 66 3.83 -7.04 -6.05
CA LEU A 66 3.56 -8.26 -5.26
C LEU A 66 2.90 -9.34 -6.12
N GLU A 67 2.16 -8.92 -7.14
CA GLU A 67 1.62 -9.76 -8.20
C GLU A 67 2.16 -9.26 -9.55
N SER A 68 2.59 -10.17 -10.41
CA SER A 68 2.97 -9.83 -11.78
C SER A 68 1.75 -9.78 -12.68
N HIS A 69 1.64 -8.77 -13.54
CA HIS A 69 0.72 -8.75 -14.67
C HIS A 69 1.41 -9.38 -15.89
N GLN A 70 0.62 -9.87 -16.85
CA GLN A 70 1.17 -10.52 -18.06
C GLN A 70 1.17 -9.60 -19.26
N GLU A 71 0.19 -8.69 -19.37
CA GLU A 71 0.11 -7.74 -20.49
C GLU A 71 -0.23 -6.35 -19.97
N GLY A 72 0.04 -5.35 -20.79
CA GLY A 72 -0.14 -3.96 -20.46
C GLY A 72 1.08 -3.36 -19.76
N ARG A 73 0.91 -2.15 -19.23
CA ARG A 73 1.98 -1.34 -18.65
C ARG A 73 1.53 -0.73 -17.33
N ILE A 74 2.42 -0.74 -16.35
CA ILE A 74 2.21 -0.03 -15.07
C ILE A 74 3.39 0.91 -14.85
N VAL A 75 3.12 2.17 -14.56
CA VAL A 75 4.11 3.19 -14.19
C VAL A 75 3.76 3.72 -12.81
N VAL A 76 4.73 3.78 -11.91
CA VAL A 76 4.59 4.27 -10.55
C VAL A 76 5.64 5.35 -10.30
N ASP A 77 5.20 6.55 -9.95
CA ASP A 77 6.06 7.73 -9.73
C ASP A 77 7.09 7.93 -10.87
N GLY A 78 6.62 7.83 -12.13
CA GLY A 78 7.44 7.96 -13.33
C GLY A 78 8.33 6.73 -13.68
N THR A 79 8.35 5.70 -12.85
CA THR A 79 9.14 4.49 -13.08
C THR A 79 8.24 3.35 -13.55
N GLU A 80 8.56 2.76 -14.70
CA GLU A 80 7.83 1.60 -15.22
C GLU A 80 8.17 0.34 -14.44
N LEU A 81 7.12 -0.44 -14.10
CA LEU A 81 7.28 -1.74 -13.45
C LEU A 81 7.76 -2.78 -14.46
N THR A 82 9.03 -3.10 -14.38
CA THR A 82 9.69 -4.17 -15.14
C THR A 82 10.22 -5.25 -14.19
N ASP A 83 10.94 -6.23 -14.70
CA ASP A 83 11.62 -7.24 -13.89
C ASP A 83 12.99 -6.78 -13.36
N ASP A 84 13.33 -5.50 -13.53
CA ASP A 84 14.53 -4.91 -12.92
C ASP A 84 14.36 -4.80 -11.41
N LEU A 85 15.12 -5.61 -10.67
CA LEU A 85 15.06 -5.68 -9.21
C LEU A 85 15.40 -4.34 -8.53
N ARG A 86 16.32 -3.55 -9.10
CA ARG A 86 16.69 -2.25 -8.50
C ARG A 86 15.57 -1.23 -8.61
N ALA A 87 14.89 -1.19 -9.76
CA ALA A 87 13.72 -0.35 -9.96
C ALA A 87 12.58 -0.77 -9.02
N LEU A 88 12.36 -2.08 -8.85
CA LEU A 88 11.36 -2.63 -7.94
C LEU A 88 11.62 -2.28 -6.47
N ASP A 89 12.88 -2.37 -6.02
CA ASP A 89 13.24 -2.02 -4.64
C ASP A 89 12.98 -0.54 -4.35
N THR A 90 13.29 0.34 -5.33
CA THR A 90 13.01 1.78 -5.22
C THR A 90 11.51 2.04 -5.12
N ILE A 91 10.71 1.43 -5.99
CA ILE A 91 9.25 1.57 -5.99
C ILE A 91 8.67 1.07 -4.66
N ARG A 92 9.08 -0.13 -4.20
CA ARG A 92 8.59 -0.71 -2.95
C ARG A 92 8.96 0.10 -1.71
N ALA A 93 10.09 0.81 -1.75
CA ALA A 93 10.45 1.72 -0.68
C ALA A 93 9.54 2.96 -0.62
N ASP A 94 9.05 3.44 -1.77
CA ASP A 94 8.23 4.65 -1.89
C ASP A 94 6.71 4.37 -1.92
N VAL A 95 6.30 3.09 -2.00
CA VAL A 95 4.90 2.66 -1.97
C VAL A 95 4.61 1.90 -0.68
N GLY A 96 3.92 2.54 0.25
CA GLY A 96 3.43 1.90 1.48
C GLY A 96 2.19 1.05 1.19
N MET A 97 2.08 -0.10 1.86
CA MET A 97 0.90 -0.97 1.73
C MET A 97 0.38 -1.41 3.09
N VAL A 98 -0.94 -1.33 3.25
CA VAL A 98 -1.69 -1.89 4.37
C VAL A 98 -2.52 -3.05 3.84
N PHE A 99 -2.26 -4.25 4.37
CA PHE A 99 -2.92 -5.49 3.97
C PHE A 99 -4.19 -5.72 4.78
N GLN A 100 -5.12 -6.47 4.22
CA GLN A 100 -6.34 -6.92 4.90
C GLN A 100 -6.07 -7.63 6.23
N SER A 101 -5.05 -8.49 6.29
CA SER A 101 -4.68 -9.26 7.48
C SER A 101 -3.57 -8.58 8.32
N PHE A 102 -3.32 -7.28 8.11
CA PHE A 102 -2.30 -6.44 8.76
C PHE A 102 -0.85 -6.93 8.60
N ASN A 103 -0.58 -8.22 8.54
CA ASN A 103 0.72 -8.88 8.33
C ASN A 103 1.82 -8.34 9.27
N LEU A 104 1.50 -8.17 10.55
CA LEU A 104 2.48 -7.81 11.56
C LEU A 104 3.35 -9.02 11.87
N PHE A 105 4.65 -8.78 12.13
CA PHE A 105 5.58 -9.82 12.55
C PHE A 105 5.27 -10.20 14.00
N PRO A 106 4.78 -11.43 14.28
CA PRO A 106 4.29 -11.80 15.62
C PRO A 106 5.39 -11.92 16.67
N HIS A 107 6.63 -12.14 16.24
CA HIS A 107 7.81 -12.28 17.10
C HIS A 107 8.53 -10.96 17.39
N LEU A 108 8.07 -9.86 16.81
CA LEU A 108 8.59 -8.50 17.04
C LEU A 108 7.58 -7.68 17.84
N THR A 109 8.09 -6.80 18.69
CA THR A 109 7.25 -5.78 19.34
C THR A 109 6.64 -4.83 18.33
N ILE A 110 5.66 -4.04 18.73
CA ILE A 110 5.03 -3.02 17.88
C ILE A 110 6.05 -1.98 17.41
N LEU A 111 6.94 -1.56 18.30
CA LEU A 111 8.01 -0.62 17.94
C LEU A 111 8.95 -1.23 16.90
N GLU A 112 9.39 -2.47 17.12
CA GLU A 112 10.25 -3.19 16.17
C GLU A 112 9.56 -3.41 14.81
N ASN A 113 8.27 -3.75 14.79
CA ASN A 113 7.49 -3.82 13.54
C ASN A 113 7.54 -2.49 12.75
N CYS A 114 7.51 -1.35 13.43
CA CYS A 114 7.55 -0.03 12.82
C CYS A 114 8.96 0.42 12.41
N THR A 115 10.01 -0.04 13.10
CA THR A 115 11.40 0.41 12.88
C THR A 115 12.19 -0.47 11.92
N LEU A 116 11.80 -1.74 11.74
CA LEU A 116 12.54 -2.71 10.93
C LEU A 116 12.84 -2.19 9.52
N ALA A 117 11.82 -1.78 8.77
CA ALA A 117 11.98 -1.33 7.39
C ALA A 117 12.76 0.02 7.29
N PRO A 118 12.49 1.05 8.09
CA PRO A 118 13.33 2.25 8.14
C PRO A 118 14.81 1.95 8.35
N ILE A 119 15.15 1.07 9.29
CA ILE A 119 16.54 0.71 9.59
C ILE A 119 17.18 -0.06 8.42
N TRP A 120 16.52 -1.12 7.94
CA TRP A 120 17.12 -2.02 6.95
C TRP A 120 17.09 -1.50 5.53
N VAL A 121 16.01 -0.84 5.11
CA VAL A 121 15.80 -0.36 3.75
C VAL A 121 16.33 1.07 3.58
N ARG A 122 15.93 1.99 4.49
CA ARG A 122 16.33 3.41 4.42
C ARG A 122 17.68 3.68 5.09
N LYS A 123 18.28 2.67 5.75
CA LYS A 123 19.54 2.79 6.50
C LYS A 123 19.47 3.86 7.59
N MET A 124 18.29 4.08 8.12
CA MET A 124 18.04 5.06 9.17
C MET A 124 18.71 4.61 10.49
N PRO A 125 19.39 5.49 11.24
CA PRO A 125 19.89 5.16 12.56
C PRO A 125 18.77 4.68 13.49
N LYS A 126 19.06 3.72 14.36
CA LYS A 126 18.04 3.09 15.23
C LYS A 126 17.28 4.12 16.07
N ALA A 127 17.98 5.04 16.70
CA ALA A 127 17.36 6.09 17.54
C ALA A 127 16.39 6.96 16.74
N GLU A 128 16.77 7.37 15.53
CA GLU A 128 15.88 8.14 14.64
C GLU A 128 14.66 7.32 14.19
N ALA A 129 14.86 6.04 13.85
CA ALA A 129 13.77 5.15 13.48
C ALA A 129 12.76 4.96 14.62
N GLU A 130 13.23 4.85 15.87
CA GLU A 130 12.38 4.75 17.06
C GLU A 130 11.60 6.05 17.31
N GLU A 131 12.22 7.23 17.15
CA GLU A 131 11.53 8.52 17.25
C GLU A 131 10.43 8.66 16.19
N VAL A 132 10.74 8.31 14.93
CA VAL A 132 9.76 8.32 13.83
C VAL A 132 8.63 7.36 14.12
N ALA A 133 8.93 6.13 14.54
CA ALA A 133 7.91 5.12 14.87
C ALA A 133 7.00 5.61 16.01
N MET A 134 7.57 6.14 17.10
CA MET A 134 6.79 6.68 18.21
C MET A 134 5.95 7.88 17.81
N SER A 135 6.41 8.72 16.87
CA SER A 135 5.60 9.82 16.35
C SER A 135 4.35 9.32 15.62
N PHE A 136 4.48 8.27 14.78
CA PHE A 136 3.33 7.70 14.08
C PHE A 136 2.42 6.89 15.02
N LEU A 137 2.95 6.17 16.01
CA LEU A 137 2.14 5.50 17.03
C LEU A 137 1.29 6.50 17.84
N ARG A 138 1.84 7.69 18.16
CA ARG A 138 1.04 8.78 18.77
C ARG A 138 -0.05 9.28 17.83
N ARG A 139 0.24 9.46 16.53
CA ARG A 139 -0.76 9.91 15.54
C ARG A 139 -1.93 8.94 15.41
N VAL A 140 -1.66 7.64 15.49
CA VAL A 140 -2.71 6.61 15.47
C VAL A 140 -3.27 6.29 16.87
N LYS A 141 -2.86 7.05 17.92
CA LYS A 141 -3.38 7.01 19.29
C LYS A 141 -3.18 5.66 20.01
N ILE A 142 -2.00 5.05 19.84
CA ILE A 142 -1.60 3.81 20.53
C ILE A 142 -0.13 3.78 20.96
N PRO A 143 0.48 4.88 21.42
CA PRO A 143 1.91 4.89 21.78
C PRO A 143 2.23 3.94 22.95
N GLU A 144 1.29 3.71 23.86
CA GLU A 144 1.43 2.82 25.01
C GLU A 144 1.54 1.33 24.64
N GLN A 145 1.24 0.97 23.39
CA GLN A 145 1.34 -0.38 22.87
C GLN A 145 2.75 -0.69 22.32
N ALA A 146 3.68 0.26 22.27
CA ALA A 146 4.96 0.16 21.57
C ALA A 146 5.79 -1.10 21.95
N HIS A 147 5.76 -1.49 23.20
CA HIS A 147 6.55 -2.63 23.73
C HIS A 147 5.78 -3.93 23.80
N LYS A 148 4.51 -3.96 23.35
CA LYS A 148 3.72 -5.18 23.26
C LYS A 148 3.95 -5.90 21.94
N TYR A 149 3.50 -7.16 21.89
CA TYR A 149 3.51 -7.99 20.68
C TYR A 149 2.13 -7.94 19.98
N PRO A 150 2.06 -8.20 18.68
CA PRO A 150 0.80 -8.15 17.93
C PRO A 150 -0.34 -8.97 18.54
N GLY A 151 -0.05 -10.16 19.05
CA GLY A 151 -1.05 -11.05 19.67
C GLY A 151 -1.69 -10.49 20.97
N GLN A 152 -1.15 -9.41 21.51
CA GLN A 152 -1.69 -8.74 22.71
C GLN A 152 -2.63 -7.56 22.34
N LEU A 153 -2.81 -7.27 21.06
CA LEU A 153 -3.59 -6.15 20.54
C LEU A 153 -4.91 -6.63 19.93
N SER A 154 -5.96 -5.81 20.08
CA SER A 154 -7.21 -6.02 19.34
C SER A 154 -7.00 -5.80 17.83
N GLY A 155 -7.92 -6.32 16.98
CA GLY A 155 -7.85 -6.14 15.53
C GLY A 155 -7.72 -4.68 15.11
N GLY A 156 -8.53 -3.79 15.71
CA GLY A 156 -8.44 -2.35 15.45
C GLY A 156 -7.11 -1.72 15.86
N GLN A 157 -6.49 -2.19 16.95
CA GLN A 157 -5.16 -1.75 17.34
C GLN A 157 -4.09 -2.28 16.36
N GLN A 158 -4.17 -3.55 15.94
CA GLN A 158 -3.27 -4.10 14.94
C GLN A 158 -3.36 -3.36 13.60
N GLN A 159 -4.55 -2.97 13.17
CA GLN A 159 -4.74 -2.14 11.99
C GLN A 159 -4.02 -0.79 12.12
N ARG A 160 -4.18 -0.11 13.25
CA ARG A 160 -3.47 1.16 13.51
C ARG A 160 -1.96 0.99 13.47
N VAL A 161 -1.44 -0.11 14.02
CA VAL A 161 -0.02 -0.45 13.89
C VAL A 161 0.40 -0.66 12.45
N ALA A 162 -0.38 -1.40 11.64
CA ALA A 162 -0.07 -1.62 10.23
C ALA A 162 0.00 -0.31 9.44
N ILE A 163 -0.92 0.63 9.73
CA ILE A 163 -0.89 1.98 9.15
C ILE A 163 0.36 2.74 9.61
N ALA A 164 0.68 2.75 10.92
CA ALA A 164 1.86 3.42 11.46
C ALA A 164 3.14 2.84 10.84
N ARG A 165 3.27 1.51 10.75
CA ARG A 165 4.40 0.81 10.12
C ARG A 165 4.61 1.26 8.68
N ALA A 166 3.56 1.31 7.87
CA ALA A 166 3.65 1.76 6.49
C ALA A 166 4.10 3.23 6.40
N LEU A 167 3.59 4.10 7.26
CA LEU A 167 3.94 5.52 7.30
C LEU A 167 5.37 5.79 7.79
N CYS A 168 5.99 4.90 8.59
CA CYS A 168 7.38 5.03 9.04
C CYS A 168 8.37 5.06 7.88
N MET A 169 8.03 4.45 6.75
CA MET A 169 8.82 4.51 5.51
C MET A 169 8.70 5.86 4.78
N LYS A 170 7.83 6.79 5.24
CA LYS A 170 7.53 8.07 4.56
C LYS A 170 7.22 7.87 3.08
N PRO A 171 6.27 6.97 2.72
CA PRO A 171 5.98 6.63 1.34
C PRO A 171 5.33 7.80 0.59
N LYS A 172 5.56 7.87 -0.72
CA LYS A 172 4.90 8.83 -1.63
C LYS A 172 3.47 8.41 -1.97
N ILE A 173 3.22 7.09 -1.99
CA ILE A 173 1.95 6.47 -2.35
C ILE A 173 1.55 5.49 -1.24
N MET A 174 0.28 5.48 -0.86
CA MET A 174 -0.28 4.51 0.09
C MET A 174 -1.34 3.66 -0.59
N LEU A 175 -1.17 2.36 -0.52
CA LEU A 175 -2.12 1.35 -0.99
C LEU A 175 -2.82 0.69 0.21
N PHE A 176 -4.13 0.53 0.12
CA PHE A 176 -4.95 -0.12 1.15
C PHE A 176 -5.73 -1.27 0.50
N ASP A 177 -5.49 -2.49 0.96
CA ASP A 177 -6.18 -3.70 0.50
C ASP A 177 -7.22 -4.10 1.55
N GLU A 178 -8.47 -3.69 1.38
CA GLU A 178 -9.62 -3.95 2.25
C GLU A 178 -9.31 -3.77 3.76
N PRO A 179 -8.80 -2.61 4.19
CA PRO A 179 -8.24 -2.45 5.53
C PRO A 179 -9.26 -2.61 6.67
N THR A 180 -10.55 -2.50 6.41
CA THR A 180 -11.62 -2.59 7.41
C THR A 180 -12.29 -3.95 7.51
N SER A 181 -12.01 -4.88 6.59
CA SER A 181 -12.70 -6.19 6.52
C SER A 181 -12.36 -7.13 7.68
N ALA A 182 -11.26 -6.87 8.40
CA ALA A 182 -10.84 -7.63 9.58
C ALA A 182 -11.31 -7.01 10.92
N LEU A 183 -12.14 -5.96 10.86
CA LEU A 183 -12.73 -5.32 12.03
C LEU A 183 -14.17 -5.82 12.20
N ASP A 184 -14.56 -6.12 13.45
CA ASP A 184 -15.96 -6.36 13.75
C ASP A 184 -16.77 -5.11 13.40
N PRO A 185 -17.93 -5.26 12.75
CA PRO A 185 -18.84 -4.14 12.55
C PRO A 185 -19.38 -3.72 13.91
N GLU A 186 -19.01 -2.53 14.38
CA GLU A 186 -19.70 -1.83 15.47
C GLU A 186 -20.91 -1.10 14.94
#